data_900d0b86e0ce0af97d6dd9812db32f9d
#
_entry.id   900d0b86e0ce0af97d6dd9812db32f9d
#
_cell.length_a   1.000
_cell.length_b   1.000
_cell.length_c   1.000
_cell.angle_alpha   90.00
_cell.angle_beta   90.00
_cell.angle_gamma   90.00
#
_symmetry.space_group_name_H-M   'P 1'
#
loop_
_entity.id
_entity.type
_entity.pdbx_description
1 polymer ?
#
loop_
_entity_poly.entity_id
_entity_poly.type
_entity_poly.pdbx_seq_one_letter_code
_entity_poly.pdbx_strand_id
1 'polypeptide(L)'
;MSTGFEDGTDGFTGRGAAKVAVVSGGRSGNCLSVTGRTDKWNGAELDVTKSIVKEATYTFSVWVKQTTGSAQTIKLSANLSVSGQQDSYPAIKDETTVPSGSWVEIKGTYTVPSAFSKLTFYVEGPSGTFDFLVDDVTIIQTTEGKGPFNPEGFSSIKEAYKGVFERMGNVLSYNTSWNDGYQMQSDETMKFVKHHYNSYTLENELKPAQILSDWSGTISVSEAKKLGYVIPDGYTESTVGKLNFDSVDKILEIANQYGLQMRGHVMQWHQQTSTRFFKEGYSSSGANVSKEVMDKRLEFYIRSVMKHVMDKEKSLTGKAGSLVYCWDITNEYTHRTNDPAATSWMDVYGNMGLKPTYVKKAYEIAYDELKQYGLQEDVTLFYNDYNEYDVADEIVKLINYINEGEEAKICGGIGMQSHITVNYPSLEKYGTAVDKFLATGLQVQVTELDIGIEDGQTEEDLANHYSDIMKLLISKQENRDKSVNARGITGVTVWGLYDTISWRKPTSCLLFGTGLDDPKAAFYSFIDAASK
;
A
#
# COMPACT_ATOMS: atom_id res chain seq x y z
N MET A 1 -11.12 -25.74 -22.72
CA MET A 1 -11.60 -26.86 -21.90
C MET A 1 -12.88 -27.37 -22.50
N SER A 2 -13.07 -28.70 -22.52
CA SER A 2 -14.32 -29.36 -22.96
C SER A 2 -14.49 -30.62 -22.12
N THR A 3 -15.71 -30.88 -21.64
CA THR A 3 -16.04 -32.09 -20.88
C THR A 3 -17.46 -32.56 -21.11
N GLY A 4 -17.67 -33.88 -21.17
CA GLY A 4 -18.94 -34.60 -21.26
C GLY A 4 -19.15 -35.55 -20.10
N PHE A 5 -18.34 -35.50 -19.03
CA PHE A 5 -18.44 -36.26 -17.80
C PHE A 5 -18.31 -37.79 -17.96
N GLU A 6 -17.64 -38.26 -19.02
CA GLU A 6 -17.50 -39.69 -19.29
C GLU A 6 -16.58 -40.38 -18.29
N ASP A 7 -15.53 -39.69 -17.83
CA ASP A 7 -14.51 -40.24 -16.94
C ASP A 7 -14.62 -39.73 -15.48
N GLY A 8 -15.60 -38.87 -15.15
CA GLY A 8 -15.78 -38.32 -13.82
C GLY A 8 -16.48 -36.97 -13.79
N THR A 9 -16.40 -36.26 -12.68
CA THR A 9 -17.01 -34.91 -12.52
C THR A 9 -16.21 -33.81 -13.19
N ASP A 10 -15.05 -34.09 -13.73
CA ASP A 10 -14.12 -33.18 -14.44
C ASP A 10 -13.82 -31.87 -13.68
N GLY A 11 -13.71 -31.98 -12.35
CA GLY A 11 -13.45 -30.87 -11.43
C GLY A 11 -14.69 -30.12 -10.98
N PHE A 12 -15.89 -30.46 -11.47
CA PHE A 12 -17.12 -29.86 -10.93
C PHE A 12 -17.43 -30.37 -9.53
N THR A 13 -17.84 -29.44 -8.68
CA THR A 13 -18.26 -29.66 -7.29
C THR A 13 -19.65 -29.05 -7.03
N GLY A 14 -20.30 -29.46 -5.96
CA GLY A 14 -21.55 -28.86 -5.55
C GLY A 14 -21.34 -27.49 -4.91
N ARG A 15 -22.08 -26.47 -5.39
CA ARG A 15 -22.12 -25.14 -4.83
C ARG A 15 -23.21 -25.04 -3.77
N GLY A 16 -22.89 -24.56 -2.57
CA GLY A 16 -23.81 -24.52 -1.43
C GLY A 16 -24.16 -25.93 -0.97
N ALA A 17 -25.46 -26.23 -0.82
CA ALA A 17 -25.94 -27.55 -0.41
C ALA A 17 -26.03 -28.56 -1.56
N ALA A 18 -25.86 -28.11 -2.81
CA ALA A 18 -25.98 -29.00 -3.96
C ALA A 18 -24.95 -30.13 -3.93
N LYS A 19 -25.37 -31.29 -4.44
CA LYS A 19 -24.52 -32.47 -4.66
C LYS A 19 -24.44 -32.74 -6.15
N VAL A 20 -23.25 -33.12 -6.62
CA VAL A 20 -23.00 -33.51 -8.00
C VAL A 20 -22.55 -34.96 -8.06
N ALA A 21 -23.03 -35.67 -9.08
CA ALA A 21 -22.64 -37.05 -9.35
C ALA A 21 -22.74 -37.34 -10.85
N VAL A 22 -21.85 -38.19 -11.36
CA VAL A 22 -21.95 -38.67 -12.72
C VAL A 22 -23.05 -39.72 -12.81
N VAL A 23 -23.94 -39.58 -13.77
CA VAL A 23 -25.04 -40.51 -14.06
C VAL A 23 -25.13 -40.80 -15.56
N SER A 24 -25.67 -41.98 -15.92
CA SER A 24 -25.96 -42.31 -17.30
C SER A 24 -27.19 -41.55 -17.84
N GLY A 25 -27.30 -41.43 -19.15
CA GLY A 25 -28.44 -40.76 -19.80
C GLY A 25 -28.20 -39.29 -20.08
N GLY A 26 -26.94 -38.95 -20.34
CA GLY A 26 -26.51 -37.67 -20.85
C GLY A 26 -27.08 -37.36 -22.23
N ARG A 27 -26.69 -36.23 -22.76
CA ARG A 27 -26.94 -35.86 -24.16
C ARG A 27 -26.15 -36.81 -25.08
N SER A 28 -24.93 -37.13 -24.65
CA SER A 28 -24.14 -38.27 -25.16
C SER A 28 -23.51 -38.99 -23.96
N GLY A 29 -23.67 -40.31 -23.82
CA GLY A 29 -23.05 -41.08 -22.75
C GLY A 29 -23.54 -40.71 -21.34
N ASN A 30 -22.61 -40.27 -20.49
CA ASN A 30 -22.85 -39.83 -19.12
C ASN A 30 -23.14 -38.31 -19.03
N CYS A 31 -23.62 -37.85 -17.90
CA CYS A 31 -23.79 -36.41 -17.57
C CYS A 31 -23.62 -36.17 -16.08
N LEU A 32 -23.54 -34.94 -15.68
CA LEU A 32 -23.49 -34.53 -14.27
C LEU A 32 -24.90 -34.27 -13.74
N SER A 33 -25.31 -35.00 -12.71
CA SER A 33 -26.53 -34.78 -11.98
C SER A 33 -26.30 -33.77 -10.86
N VAL A 34 -27.19 -32.76 -10.73
CA VAL A 34 -27.17 -31.72 -9.69
C VAL A 34 -28.44 -31.88 -8.84
N THR A 35 -28.28 -32.30 -7.59
CA THR A 35 -29.35 -32.63 -6.67
C THR A 35 -29.17 -32.01 -5.28
N GLY A 36 -30.19 -32.11 -4.43
CA GLY A 36 -30.10 -31.69 -3.01
C GLY A 36 -29.95 -30.18 -2.81
N ARG A 37 -30.41 -29.39 -3.77
CA ARG A 37 -30.42 -27.93 -3.70
C ARG A 37 -31.44 -27.45 -2.67
N THR A 38 -31.01 -26.56 -1.77
CA THR A 38 -31.87 -25.92 -0.75
C THR A 38 -32.17 -24.47 -1.07
N ASP A 39 -31.35 -23.86 -1.89
CA ASP A 39 -31.44 -22.47 -2.32
C ASP A 39 -31.32 -22.34 -3.84
N LYS A 40 -31.87 -21.27 -4.40
CA LYS A 40 -31.88 -20.99 -5.83
C LYS A 40 -30.48 -20.85 -6.43
N TRP A 41 -29.52 -20.33 -5.63
CA TRP A 41 -28.12 -20.11 -6.01
C TRP A 41 -27.24 -21.36 -5.89
N ASN A 42 -27.77 -22.45 -5.30
CA ASN A 42 -27.04 -23.72 -5.28
C ASN A 42 -26.98 -24.33 -6.69
N GLY A 43 -25.90 -25.04 -7.00
CA GLY A 43 -25.73 -25.60 -8.33
C GLY A 43 -24.46 -26.41 -8.51
N ALA A 44 -23.99 -26.55 -9.73
CA ALA A 44 -22.72 -27.15 -10.07
C ALA A 44 -21.69 -26.03 -10.33
N GLU A 45 -20.54 -26.06 -9.70
CA GLU A 45 -19.47 -25.07 -9.90
C GLU A 45 -18.14 -25.72 -10.29
N LEU A 46 -17.35 -24.98 -11.07
CA LEU A 46 -16.02 -25.32 -11.50
C LEU A 46 -15.05 -24.18 -11.16
N ASP A 47 -13.97 -24.48 -10.43
CA ASP A 47 -12.90 -23.52 -10.20
C ASP A 47 -12.00 -23.43 -11.45
N VAL A 48 -12.01 -22.25 -12.07
CA VAL A 48 -11.23 -21.96 -13.28
C VAL A 48 -10.06 -21.01 -13.02
N THR A 49 -9.80 -20.66 -11.79
CA THR A 49 -8.80 -19.66 -11.37
C THR A 49 -7.44 -19.85 -12.05
N LYS A 50 -6.98 -21.09 -12.15
CA LYS A 50 -5.66 -21.43 -12.73
C LYS A 50 -5.66 -21.63 -14.24
N SER A 51 -6.85 -21.73 -14.86
CA SER A 51 -7.02 -22.07 -16.28
C SER A 51 -7.44 -20.90 -17.14
N ILE A 52 -7.75 -19.77 -16.52
CA ILE A 52 -8.27 -18.57 -17.18
C ILE A 52 -7.19 -17.48 -17.20
N VAL A 53 -7.07 -16.79 -18.33
CA VAL A 53 -6.14 -15.69 -18.54
C VAL A 53 -6.86 -14.37 -18.26
N LYS A 54 -6.22 -13.48 -17.49
CA LYS A 54 -6.73 -12.13 -17.21
C LYS A 54 -6.98 -11.36 -18.51
N GLU A 55 -8.03 -10.55 -18.52
CA GLU A 55 -8.45 -9.68 -19.64
C GLU A 55 -8.80 -10.42 -20.93
N ALA A 56 -8.69 -11.75 -20.96
CA ALA A 56 -9.19 -12.56 -22.05
C ALA A 56 -10.72 -12.68 -21.99
N THR A 57 -11.35 -12.80 -23.15
CA THR A 57 -12.77 -13.12 -23.24
C THR A 57 -12.93 -14.61 -23.54
N TYR A 58 -13.84 -15.24 -22.81
CA TYR A 58 -14.19 -16.64 -22.98
C TYR A 58 -15.64 -16.78 -23.36
N THR A 59 -15.92 -17.74 -24.21
CA THR A 59 -17.28 -18.26 -24.44
C THR A 59 -17.46 -19.49 -23.56
N PHE A 60 -18.49 -19.46 -22.73
CA PHE A 60 -18.95 -20.57 -21.90
C PHE A 60 -20.21 -21.15 -22.53
N SER A 61 -20.24 -22.46 -22.72
CA SER A 61 -21.43 -23.18 -23.18
C SER A 61 -21.63 -24.40 -22.31
N VAL A 62 -22.89 -24.69 -21.97
CA VAL A 62 -23.30 -25.84 -21.16
C VAL A 62 -24.66 -26.33 -21.65
N TRP A 63 -24.82 -27.64 -21.79
CA TRP A 63 -26.12 -28.23 -22.03
C TRP A 63 -26.78 -28.62 -20.71
N VAL A 64 -28.04 -28.26 -20.54
CA VAL A 64 -28.81 -28.51 -19.32
C VAL A 64 -30.15 -29.16 -19.63
N LYS A 65 -30.63 -30.00 -18.69
CA LYS A 65 -31.93 -30.66 -18.78
C LYS A 65 -32.56 -30.77 -17.40
N GLN A 66 -33.86 -30.59 -17.32
CA GLN A 66 -34.66 -30.86 -16.12
C GLN A 66 -35.93 -31.64 -16.43
N THR A 67 -36.54 -32.25 -15.43
CA THR A 67 -37.69 -33.18 -15.61
C THR A 67 -38.83 -32.89 -14.62
N THR A 68 -39.05 -31.64 -14.28
CA THR A 68 -40.05 -31.22 -13.25
C THR A 68 -41.50 -31.28 -13.74
N GLY A 69 -41.72 -31.53 -15.05
CA GLY A 69 -43.04 -31.50 -15.67
C GLY A 69 -43.46 -30.11 -16.18
N SER A 70 -42.75 -29.05 -15.82
CA SER A 70 -42.98 -27.67 -16.29
C SER A 70 -41.66 -27.05 -16.75
N ALA A 71 -41.72 -25.95 -17.49
CA ALA A 71 -40.53 -25.19 -17.84
C ALA A 71 -39.94 -24.52 -16.58
N GLN A 72 -38.61 -24.53 -16.47
CA GLN A 72 -37.85 -23.90 -15.42
C GLN A 72 -36.81 -22.94 -16.02
N THR A 73 -36.26 -22.03 -15.23
CA THR A 73 -35.12 -21.20 -15.68
C THR A 73 -33.81 -21.67 -15.06
N ILE A 74 -32.77 -21.71 -15.91
CA ILE A 74 -31.40 -22.00 -15.50
C ILE A 74 -30.52 -20.84 -15.95
N LYS A 75 -29.52 -20.47 -15.13
CA LYS A 75 -28.62 -19.35 -15.31
C LYS A 75 -27.18 -19.83 -15.25
N LEU A 76 -26.33 -19.14 -15.99
CA LEU A 76 -24.89 -19.34 -16.00
C LEU A 76 -24.22 -18.12 -15.39
N SER A 77 -23.47 -18.31 -14.33
CA SER A 77 -22.90 -17.23 -13.53
C SER A 77 -21.44 -17.49 -13.19
N ALA A 78 -20.70 -16.43 -12.84
CA ALA A 78 -19.39 -16.52 -12.24
C ALA A 78 -19.42 -16.07 -10.78
N ASN A 79 -18.54 -16.61 -9.95
CA ASN A 79 -18.20 -16.05 -8.65
C ASN A 79 -16.77 -15.50 -8.75
N LEU A 80 -16.65 -14.20 -8.62
CA LEU A 80 -15.39 -13.46 -8.71
C LEU A 80 -15.01 -12.93 -7.33
N SER A 81 -13.87 -13.36 -6.82
CA SER A 81 -13.25 -12.82 -5.63
C SER A 81 -12.06 -11.94 -6.03
N VAL A 82 -12.03 -10.72 -5.51
CA VAL A 82 -10.90 -9.80 -5.62
C VAL A 82 -10.39 -9.51 -4.22
N SER A 83 -9.07 -9.55 -4.03
CA SER A 83 -8.47 -9.31 -2.70
C SER A 83 -8.98 -7.99 -2.11
N GLY A 84 -9.46 -8.03 -0.87
CA GLY A 84 -9.98 -6.87 -0.17
C GLY A 84 -11.37 -6.36 -0.59
N GLN A 85 -12.05 -7.04 -1.51
CA GLN A 85 -13.42 -6.71 -1.94
C GLN A 85 -14.40 -7.81 -1.56
N GLN A 86 -15.69 -7.47 -1.51
CA GLN A 86 -16.73 -8.49 -1.41
C GLN A 86 -16.83 -9.28 -2.71
N ASP A 87 -17.10 -10.58 -2.60
CA ASP A 87 -17.34 -11.43 -3.76
C ASP A 87 -18.49 -10.88 -4.62
N SER A 88 -18.30 -10.91 -5.93
CA SER A 88 -19.31 -10.52 -6.90
C SER A 88 -19.76 -11.72 -7.73
N TYR A 89 -21.01 -11.66 -8.21
CA TYR A 89 -21.66 -12.79 -8.89
C TYR A 89 -22.20 -12.37 -10.27
N PRO A 90 -21.33 -11.99 -11.23
CA PRO A 90 -21.76 -11.56 -12.54
C PRO A 90 -22.42 -12.70 -13.32
N ALA A 91 -23.48 -12.38 -14.06
CA ALA A 91 -24.08 -13.30 -15.01
C ALA A 91 -23.18 -13.46 -16.25
N ILE A 92 -22.90 -14.71 -16.63
CA ILE A 92 -22.30 -15.05 -17.93
C ILE A 92 -23.41 -15.15 -18.99
N LYS A 93 -24.52 -15.71 -18.58
CA LYS A 93 -25.78 -15.72 -19.33
C LYS A 93 -26.95 -15.63 -18.38
N ASP A 94 -27.82 -14.67 -18.62
CA ASP A 94 -29.06 -14.50 -17.88
C ASP A 94 -29.99 -15.70 -18.02
N GLU A 95 -31.07 -15.69 -17.21
CA GLU A 95 -32.04 -16.78 -17.16
C GLU A 95 -32.51 -17.27 -18.51
N THR A 96 -32.29 -18.55 -18.73
CA THR A 96 -32.69 -19.23 -19.95
C THR A 96 -33.78 -20.25 -19.61
N THR A 97 -34.89 -20.22 -20.34
CA THR A 97 -35.99 -21.15 -20.16
C THR A 97 -35.62 -22.56 -20.68
N VAL A 98 -35.74 -23.57 -19.83
CA VAL A 98 -35.46 -24.97 -20.10
C VAL A 98 -36.79 -25.76 -20.00
N PRO A 99 -37.37 -26.21 -21.10
CA PRO A 99 -38.55 -27.05 -21.08
C PRO A 99 -38.27 -28.40 -20.39
N SER A 100 -39.30 -28.97 -19.74
CA SER A 100 -39.14 -30.27 -19.08
C SER A 100 -38.83 -31.38 -20.11
N GLY A 101 -37.81 -32.18 -19.77
CA GLY A 101 -37.41 -33.35 -20.57
C GLY A 101 -36.49 -33.06 -21.77
N SER A 102 -36.19 -31.77 -22.06
CA SER A 102 -35.38 -31.38 -23.21
C SER A 102 -34.01 -30.89 -22.79
N TRP A 103 -32.98 -31.23 -23.57
CA TRP A 103 -31.66 -30.61 -23.46
C TRP A 103 -31.68 -29.24 -24.14
N VAL A 104 -31.15 -28.22 -23.45
CA VAL A 104 -31.02 -26.82 -23.94
C VAL A 104 -29.60 -26.37 -23.74
N GLU A 105 -29.01 -25.79 -24.77
CA GLU A 105 -27.70 -25.12 -24.66
C GLU A 105 -27.88 -23.74 -24.04
N ILE A 106 -27.10 -23.44 -22.98
CA ILE A 106 -26.94 -22.13 -22.41
C ILE A 106 -25.54 -21.65 -22.75
N LYS A 107 -25.45 -20.54 -23.46
CA LYS A 107 -24.18 -20.00 -23.95
C LYS A 107 -24.07 -18.51 -23.66
N GLY A 108 -22.93 -18.07 -23.13
CA GLY A 108 -22.63 -16.68 -22.87
C GLY A 108 -21.15 -16.38 -22.98
N THR A 109 -20.80 -15.11 -22.92
CA THR A 109 -19.42 -14.64 -22.95
C THR A 109 -19.10 -13.92 -21.66
N TYR A 110 -17.84 -14.02 -21.22
CA TYR A 110 -17.33 -13.34 -20.05
C TYR A 110 -15.90 -12.86 -20.30
N THR A 111 -15.69 -11.57 -20.11
CA THR A 111 -14.34 -10.99 -20.12
C THR A 111 -13.81 -11.01 -18.69
N VAL A 112 -12.68 -11.67 -18.50
CA VAL A 112 -12.04 -11.83 -17.19
C VAL A 112 -11.45 -10.50 -16.76
N PRO A 113 -11.68 -10.03 -15.52
CA PRO A 113 -11.06 -8.81 -15.03
C PRO A 113 -9.52 -8.87 -14.98
N SER A 114 -8.89 -7.71 -14.95
CA SER A 114 -7.44 -7.56 -14.80
C SER A 114 -6.93 -8.06 -13.44
N ALA A 115 -7.77 -8.04 -12.38
CA ALA A 115 -7.44 -8.52 -11.05
C ALA A 115 -8.49 -9.47 -10.50
N PHE A 116 -8.08 -10.64 -10.03
CA PHE A 116 -8.89 -11.57 -9.23
C PHE A 116 -7.98 -12.52 -8.46
N SER A 117 -8.47 -12.98 -7.31
CA SER A 117 -7.82 -14.01 -6.49
C SER A 117 -8.46 -15.38 -6.67
N LYS A 118 -9.75 -15.40 -7.00
CA LYS A 118 -10.51 -16.62 -7.32
C LYS A 118 -11.57 -16.32 -8.36
N LEU A 119 -11.74 -17.25 -9.30
CA LEU A 119 -12.83 -17.23 -10.27
C LEU A 119 -13.40 -18.64 -10.39
N THR A 120 -14.69 -18.79 -10.08
CA THR A 120 -15.44 -20.00 -10.33
C THR A 120 -16.58 -19.71 -11.30
N PHE A 121 -16.93 -20.68 -12.07
CA PHE A 121 -18.03 -20.68 -13.03
C PHE A 121 -19.07 -21.67 -12.53
N TYR A 122 -20.38 -21.32 -12.57
CA TYR A 122 -21.41 -22.18 -12.04
C TYR A 122 -22.73 -22.07 -12.76
N VAL A 123 -23.50 -23.20 -12.70
CA VAL A 123 -24.85 -23.37 -13.25
C VAL A 123 -25.82 -23.39 -12.08
N GLU A 124 -26.83 -22.54 -12.10
CA GLU A 124 -27.83 -22.40 -11.04
C GLU A 124 -29.25 -22.35 -11.57
N GLY A 125 -30.25 -22.64 -10.73
CA GLY A 125 -31.66 -22.63 -11.12
C GLY A 125 -32.45 -21.56 -10.36
N PRO A 126 -32.52 -20.32 -10.85
CA PRO A 126 -33.12 -19.20 -10.16
C PRO A 126 -34.65 -19.32 -9.95
N SER A 127 -35.33 -20.13 -10.73
CA SER A 127 -36.78 -20.34 -10.57
C SER A 127 -37.17 -21.28 -9.43
N GLY A 128 -36.21 -22.09 -8.90
CA GLY A 128 -36.52 -23.02 -7.82
C GLY A 128 -35.33 -23.88 -7.42
N THR A 129 -35.60 -24.85 -6.52
CA THR A 129 -34.59 -25.79 -5.99
C THR A 129 -34.68 -27.18 -6.66
N PHE A 130 -35.23 -27.26 -7.88
CA PHE A 130 -35.37 -28.48 -8.63
C PHE A 130 -34.03 -29.09 -9.03
N ASP A 131 -33.98 -30.41 -9.21
CA ASP A 131 -32.82 -31.13 -9.72
C ASP A 131 -32.68 -30.92 -11.22
N PHE A 132 -31.44 -30.90 -11.73
CA PHE A 132 -31.16 -30.79 -13.16
C PHE A 132 -29.90 -31.57 -13.55
N LEU A 133 -29.73 -31.77 -14.82
CA LEU A 133 -28.58 -32.43 -15.44
C LEU A 133 -27.76 -31.40 -16.20
N VAL A 134 -26.45 -31.59 -16.22
CA VAL A 134 -25.48 -30.78 -16.96
C VAL A 134 -24.64 -31.70 -17.84
N ASP A 135 -24.40 -31.31 -19.09
CA ASP A 135 -23.59 -32.07 -20.02
C ASP A 135 -22.87 -31.15 -21.02
N ASP A 136 -21.92 -31.71 -21.79
CA ASP A 136 -21.21 -31.05 -22.89
C ASP A 136 -20.79 -29.61 -22.56
N VAL A 137 -20.00 -29.42 -21.48
CA VAL A 137 -19.49 -28.12 -21.10
C VAL A 137 -18.28 -27.75 -21.95
N THR A 138 -18.28 -26.54 -22.50
CA THR A 138 -17.11 -25.97 -23.19
C THR A 138 -16.77 -24.58 -22.67
N ILE A 139 -15.47 -24.32 -22.50
CA ILE A 139 -14.92 -23.01 -22.18
C ILE A 139 -13.84 -22.72 -23.21
N ILE A 140 -14.12 -21.77 -24.10
CA ILE A 140 -13.27 -21.44 -25.25
C ILE A 140 -12.84 -20.00 -25.16
N GLN A 141 -11.52 -19.76 -25.11
CA GLN A 141 -10.95 -18.43 -25.21
C GLN A 141 -11.20 -17.86 -26.61
N THR A 142 -11.78 -16.67 -26.68
CA THR A 142 -12.15 -16.01 -27.95
C THR A 142 -11.33 -14.77 -28.25
N THR A 143 -10.71 -14.18 -27.21
CA THR A 143 -9.72 -13.11 -27.38
C THR A 143 -8.49 -13.45 -26.56
N GLU A 144 -7.32 -13.00 -27.03
CA GLU A 144 -6.11 -13.05 -26.24
C GLU A 144 -6.27 -12.08 -25.05
N GLY A 145 -5.94 -12.55 -23.84
CA GLY A 145 -5.80 -11.70 -22.67
C GLY A 145 -4.33 -11.35 -22.46
N LYS A 146 -4.10 -10.53 -21.47
CA LYS A 146 -2.75 -10.34 -20.99
C LYS A 146 -2.33 -11.61 -20.25
N GLY A 147 -1.23 -12.22 -20.67
CA GLY A 147 -0.61 -13.36 -19.98
C GLY A 147 -0.29 -13.02 -18.51
N PRO A 148 0.21 -14.00 -17.72
CA PRO A 148 0.61 -13.71 -16.35
C PRO A 148 1.59 -12.53 -16.36
N PHE A 149 1.33 -11.53 -15.51
CA PHE A 149 2.19 -10.37 -15.38
C PHE A 149 3.62 -10.81 -15.03
N ASN A 150 4.59 -10.37 -15.82
CA ASN A 150 6.00 -10.62 -15.58
C ASN A 150 6.72 -9.29 -15.31
N PRO A 151 6.99 -8.92 -14.05
CA PRO A 151 7.71 -7.69 -13.73
C PRO A 151 9.14 -7.67 -14.33
N GLU A 152 9.75 -8.84 -14.53
CA GLU A 152 11.09 -8.96 -15.14
C GLU A 152 11.11 -8.63 -16.64
N GLY A 153 9.94 -8.46 -17.27
CA GLY A 153 9.81 -7.98 -18.65
C GLY A 153 10.22 -6.51 -18.83
N PHE A 154 10.40 -5.78 -17.72
CA PHE A 154 10.83 -4.38 -17.72
C PHE A 154 12.20 -4.21 -17.06
N SER A 155 12.94 -3.18 -17.47
CA SER A 155 14.20 -2.82 -16.80
C SER A 155 13.95 -2.43 -15.35
N SER A 156 14.79 -2.88 -14.43
CA SER A 156 14.63 -2.61 -12.99
C SER A 156 15.10 -1.20 -12.64
N ILE A 157 14.24 -0.42 -11.99
CA ILE A 157 14.57 0.93 -11.51
C ILE A 157 15.77 0.90 -10.55
N LYS A 158 15.75 0.05 -9.53
CA LYS A 158 16.85 -0.02 -8.55
C LYS A 158 18.19 -0.43 -9.17
N GLU A 159 18.18 -1.28 -10.20
CA GLU A 159 19.42 -1.67 -10.87
C GLU A 159 19.93 -0.55 -11.79
N ALA A 160 19.04 0.24 -12.43
CA ALA A 160 19.44 1.40 -13.21
C ALA A 160 20.18 2.44 -12.35
N TYR A 161 19.72 2.68 -11.14
CA TYR A 161 20.30 3.66 -10.21
C TYR A 161 21.35 3.08 -9.24
N LYS A 162 21.73 1.82 -9.43
CA LYS A 162 22.73 1.16 -8.58
C LYS A 162 24.07 1.89 -8.61
N GLY A 163 24.57 2.23 -7.42
CA GLY A 163 25.82 3.00 -7.27
C GLY A 163 25.63 4.52 -7.35
N VAL A 164 24.44 5.01 -7.64
CA VAL A 164 24.08 6.43 -7.55
C VAL A 164 23.33 6.70 -6.24
N PHE A 165 22.22 5.98 -6.02
CA PHE A 165 21.40 6.09 -4.81
C PHE A 165 21.36 4.75 -4.06
N GLU A 166 21.41 4.81 -2.74
CA GLU A 166 21.33 3.61 -1.88
C GLU A 166 19.91 3.02 -1.90
N ARG A 167 18.90 3.89 -2.03
CA ARG A 167 17.48 3.54 -1.95
C ARG A 167 16.72 4.03 -3.17
N MET A 168 16.04 3.10 -3.82
CA MET A 168 14.97 3.39 -4.76
C MET A 168 13.70 2.79 -4.17
N GLY A 169 12.72 3.64 -3.87
CA GLY A 169 11.54 3.25 -3.11
C GLY A 169 10.22 3.54 -3.81
N ASN A 170 9.15 2.98 -3.24
CA ASN A 170 7.77 3.33 -3.60
C ASN A 170 6.90 3.39 -2.34
N VAL A 171 5.79 4.13 -2.41
CA VAL A 171 4.79 4.11 -1.35
C VAL A 171 3.91 2.87 -1.48
N LEU A 172 3.56 2.26 -0.36
CA LEU A 172 2.71 1.07 -0.31
C LEU A 172 1.66 1.18 0.79
N SER A 173 0.56 0.47 0.61
CA SER A 173 -0.50 0.29 1.60
C SER A 173 -0.74 -1.19 1.87
N TYR A 174 -1.14 -1.50 3.11
CA TYR A 174 -1.43 -2.89 3.53
C TYR A 174 -2.94 -3.15 3.65
N ASN A 175 -3.68 -2.30 4.32
CA ASN A 175 -5.11 -2.51 4.61
C ASN A 175 -5.93 -1.22 4.71
N THR A 176 -5.48 -0.13 4.11
CA THR A 176 -6.29 1.08 4.05
C THR A 176 -7.32 0.98 2.92
N SER A 177 -8.52 1.52 3.15
CA SER A 177 -9.60 1.53 2.15
C SER A 177 -9.42 2.56 1.04
N TRP A 178 -8.31 3.27 1.03
CA TRP A 178 -8.00 4.31 0.06
C TRP A 178 -7.17 3.73 -1.09
N ASN A 179 -7.47 4.13 -2.31
CA ASN A 179 -6.63 3.93 -3.48
C ASN A 179 -6.08 2.49 -3.64
N ASP A 180 -6.96 1.47 -3.59
CA ASP A 180 -6.54 0.07 -3.69
C ASP A 180 -5.54 -0.35 -2.59
N GLY A 181 -5.91 -0.05 -1.35
CA GLY A 181 -5.07 -0.12 -0.13
C GLY A 181 -4.64 -1.52 0.33
N TYR A 182 -4.65 -2.52 -0.55
CA TYR A 182 -4.24 -3.91 -0.25
C TYR A 182 -3.01 -4.34 -1.05
N GLN A 183 -2.21 -3.39 -1.47
CA GLN A 183 -1.05 -3.59 -2.35
C GLN A 183 -0.08 -4.65 -1.80
N MET A 184 0.27 -4.55 -0.51
CA MET A 184 1.20 -5.49 0.12
C MET A 184 0.62 -6.90 0.31
N GLN A 185 -0.69 -7.08 0.17
CA GLN A 185 -1.33 -8.39 0.23
C GLN A 185 -1.38 -9.10 -1.13
N SER A 186 -0.98 -8.43 -2.20
CA SER A 186 -0.90 -8.98 -3.55
C SER A 186 0.51 -9.48 -3.84
N ASP A 187 0.67 -10.79 -4.06
CA ASP A 187 1.96 -11.39 -4.45
C ASP A 187 2.48 -10.81 -5.79
N GLU A 188 1.58 -10.50 -6.73
CA GLU A 188 1.92 -9.86 -7.99
C GLU A 188 2.51 -8.46 -7.78
N THR A 189 1.85 -7.64 -6.94
CA THR A 189 2.34 -6.32 -6.58
C THR A 189 3.69 -6.40 -5.86
N MET A 190 3.83 -7.32 -4.91
CA MET A 190 5.07 -7.44 -4.16
C MET A 190 6.25 -7.97 -5.01
N LYS A 191 5.99 -8.81 -6.01
CA LYS A 191 7.01 -9.20 -7.01
C LYS A 191 7.43 -8.01 -7.87
N PHE A 192 6.48 -7.17 -8.30
CA PHE A 192 6.77 -5.93 -9.01
C PHE A 192 7.63 -4.99 -8.17
N VAL A 193 7.22 -4.75 -6.92
CA VAL A 193 7.97 -3.90 -5.99
C VAL A 193 9.39 -4.43 -5.77
N LYS A 194 9.53 -5.73 -5.50
CA LYS A 194 10.84 -6.36 -5.34
C LYS A 194 11.73 -6.23 -6.59
N HIS A 195 11.14 -6.27 -7.79
CA HIS A 195 11.91 -6.11 -9.03
C HIS A 195 12.42 -4.68 -9.20
N HIS A 196 11.55 -3.69 -9.00
CA HIS A 196 11.88 -2.28 -9.27
C HIS A 196 12.52 -1.55 -8.10
N TYR A 197 12.23 -1.93 -6.86
CA TYR A 197 12.58 -1.16 -5.66
C TYR A 197 13.31 -2.02 -4.61
N ASN A 198 14.03 -1.38 -3.71
CA ASN A 198 14.66 -2.01 -2.56
C ASN A 198 14.19 -1.42 -1.22
N SER A 199 13.33 -0.39 -1.28
CA SER A 199 12.72 0.23 -0.12
C SER A 199 11.28 0.62 -0.36
N TYR A 200 10.55 0.89 0.72
CA TYR A 200 9.18 1.39 0.66
C TYR A 200 8.87 2.30 1.86
N THR A 201 7.82 3.11 1.69
CA THR A 201 7.20 3.92 2.75
C THR A 201 5.74 3.51 2.86
N LEU A 202 5.19 3.45 4.07
CA LEU A 202 3.75 3.21 4.25
C LEU A 202 2.97 4.50 4.05
N GLU A 203 1.91 4.43 3.23
CA GLU A 203 1.07 5.60 2.99
C GLU A 203 0.34 6.03 4.26
N ASN A 204 -0.15 5.08 5.08
CA ASN A 204 -0.96 5.41 6.25
C ASN A 204 -0.69 4.59 7.51
N GLU A 205 -0.39 3.29 7.42
CA GLU A 205 -0.51 2.32 8.51
C GLU A 205 0.42 2.60 9.71
N LEU A 206 1.48 3.39 9.53
CA LEU A 206 2.40 3.77 10.60
C LEU A 206 2.19 5.21 11.10
N LYS A 207 1.22 5.93 10.56
CA LYS A 207 0.88 7.28 11.02
C LYS A 207 0.24 7.26 12.42
N PRO A 208 0.39 8.32 13.23
CA PRO A 208 -0.11 8.35 14.60
C PRO A 208 -1.59 7.99 14.74
N ALA A 209 -2.46 8.42 13.81
CA ALA A 209 -3.89 8.11 13.84
C ALA A 209 -4.21 6.62 13.66
N GLN A 210 -3.31 5.83 13.07
CA GLN A 210 -3.49 4.38 12.92
C GLN A 210 -2.96 3.64 14.14
N ILE A 211 -1.82 4.06 14.68
CA ILE A 211 -1.21 3.46 15.87
C ILE A 211 -1.98 3.85 17.14
N LEU A 212 -2.32 5.14 17.30
CA LEU A 212 -3.13 5.70 18.40
C LEU A 212 -4.61 5.79 17.99
N SER A 213 -5.14 4.76 17.35
CA SER A 213 -6.49 4.76 16.81
C SER A 213 -7.53 5.14 17.86
N ASP A 214 -8.46 6.02 17.51
CA ASP A 214 -9.61 6.39 18.35
C ASP A 214 -10.45 5.19 18.77
N TRP A 215 -10.41 4.12 18.01
CA TRP A 215 -11.12 2.87 18.26
C TRP A 215 -10.42 1.94 19.26
N SER A 216 -9.10 2.12 19.46
CA SER A 216 -8.30 1.25 20.34
C SER A 216 -8.55 1.48 21.83
N GLY A 217 -9.07 2.65 22.19
CA GLY A 217 -9.36 3.02 23.58
C GLY A 217 -8.10 3.23 24.43
N THR A 218 -8.22 3.05 25.73
CA THR A 218 -7.14 3.16 26.72
C THR A 218 -6.98 1.88 27.52
N ILE A 219 -5.78 1.65 28.04
CA ILE A 219 -5.47 0.57 28.97
C ILE A 219 -4.76 1.13 30.21
N SER A 220 -4.76 0.39 31.32
CA SER A 220 -4.03 0.78 32.50
C SER A 220 -2.52 0.75 32.26
N VAL A 221 -1.76 1.60 32.98
CA VAL A 221 -0.30 1.59 32.96
C VAL A 221 0.26 0.20 33.31
N SER A 222 -0.39 -0.54 34.23
CA SER A 222 0.01 -1.92 34.56
C SER A 222 -0.14 -2.88 33.40
N GLU A 223 -1.22 -2.78 32.62
CA GLU A 223 -1.47 -3.60 31.45
C GLU A 223 -0.49 -3.22 30.31
N ALA A 224 -0.29 -1.92 30.09
CA ALA A 224 0.66 -1.42 29.10
C ALA A 224 2.08 -1.98 29.31
N LYS A 225 2.56 -2.01 30.58
CA LYS A 225 3.84 -2.64 30.93
C LYS A 225 3.87 -4.13 30.60
N LYS A 226 2.78 -4.86 30.81
CA LYS A 226 2.70 -6.30 30.45
C LYS A 226 2.73 -6.52 28.94
N LEU A 227 2.21 -5.57 28.16
CA LEU A 227 2.28 -5.57 26.70
C LEU A 227 3.64 -5.10 26.14
N GLY A 228 4.60 -4.76 27.03
CA GLY A 228 5.93 -4.32 26.63
C GLY A 228 6.04 -2.84 26.26
N TYR A 229 4.99 -2.04 26.52
CA TYR A 229 5.06 -0.59 26.28
C TYR A 229 6.02 0.09 27.26
N VAL A 230 6.70 1.12 26.80
CA VAL A 230 7.61 1.92 27.61
C VAL A 230 6.84 3.02 28.32
N ILE A 231 6.76 2.95 29.64
CA ILE A 231 6.15 4.00 30.47
C ILE A 231 7.27 4.88 30.99
N PRO A 232 7.33 6.16 30.60
CA PRO A 232 8.40 7.05 30.99
C PRO A 232 8.41 7.33 32.51
N ASP A 233 9.58 7.60 33.06
CA ASP A 233 9.69 8.09 34.43
C ASP A 233 8.92 9.41 34.59
N GLY A 234 8.18 9.53 35.69
CA GLY A 234 7.34 10.69 35.96
C GLY A 234 6.04 10.73 35.12
N TYR A 235 5.63 9.63 34.47
CA TYR A 235 4.30 9.50 33.89
C TYR A 235 3.24 9.46 35.00
N THR A 236 2.35 10.44 35.02
CA THR A 236 1.43 10.66 36.16
C THR A 236 0.01 10.14 35.93
N GLU A 237 -0.36 9.82 34.71
CA GLU A 237 -1.70 9.31 34.39
C GLU A 237 -1.83 7.82 34.72
N SER A 238 -3.02 7.36 35.06
CA SER A 238 -3.30 5.94 35.37
C SER A 238 -3.47 5.06 34.13
N THR A 239 -3.68 5.67 32.97
CA THR A 239 -3.94 5.00 31.69
C THR A 239 -3.06 5.57 30.58
N VAL A 240 -2.92 4.80 29.51
CA VAL A 240 -2.29 5.20 28.25
C VAL A 240 -3.21 4.85 27.09
N GLY A 241 -3.02 5.49 25.93
CA GLY A 241 -3.65 5.04 24.69
C GLY A 241 -3.18 3.62 24.35
N LYS A 242 -4.12 2.74 23.99
CA LYS A 242 -3.76 1.40 23.49
C LYS A 242 -3.23 1.54 22.07
N LEU A 243 -2.00 1.09 21.86
CA LEU A 243 -1.35 1.12 20.55
C LEU A 243 -1.79 -0.09 19.71
N ASN A 244 -2.01 0.13 18.42
CA ASN A 244 -2.38 -0.91 17.47
C ASN A 244 -1.19 -1.22 16.53
N PHE A 245 -0.64 -2.42 16.64
CA PHE A 245 0.48 -2.88 15.83
C PHE A 245 0.12 -4.00 14.85
N ASP A 246 -1.16 -4.42 14.79
CA ASP A 246 -1.58 -5.60 14.02
C ASP A 246 -1.17 -5.53 12.55
N SER A 247 -1.38 -4.37 11.91
CA SER A 247 -0.96 -4.15 10.52
C SER A 247 0.55 -4.05 10.39
N VAL A 248 1.20 -3.32 11.29
CA VAL A 248 2.67 -3.11 11.26
C VAL A 248 3.42 -4.44 11.38
N ASP A 249 2.95 -5.34 12.23
CA ASP A 249 3.53 -6.67 12.39
C ASP A 249 3.46 -7.49 11.10
N LYS A 250 2.34 -7.47 10.40
CA LYS A 250 2.17 -8.14 9.11
C LYS A 250 3.02 -7.52 8.01
N ILE A 251 3.09 -6.20 7.98
CA ILE A 251 3.90 -5.45 7.04
C ILE A 251 5.39 -5.81 7.19
N LEU A 252 5.90 -5.90 8.41
CA LEU A 252 7.29 -6.29 8.66
C LEU A 252 7.57 -7.76 8.26
N GLU A 253 6.60 -8.67 8.47
CA GLU A 253 6.68 -10.05 7.98
C GLU A 253 6.80 -10.10 6.44
N ILE A 254 5.97 -9.33 5.74
CA ILE A 254 6.00 -9.23 4.26
C ILE A 254 7.31 -8.58 3.79
N ALA A 255 7.75 -7.49 4.41
CA ALA A 255 9.01 -6.83 4.07
C ALA A 255 10.20 -7.79 4.18
N ASN A 256 10.26 -8.58 5.25
CA ASN A 256 11.28 -9.62 5.42
C ASN A 256 11.20 -10.70 4.33
N GLN A 257 9.99 -11.16 4.00
CA GLN A 257 9.78 -12.16 2.94
C GLN A 257 10.30 -11.70 1.57
N TYR A 258 10.09 -10.42 1.23
CA TYR A 258 10.48 -9.88 -0.08
C TYR A 258 11.87 -9.22 -0.08
N GLY A 259 12.54 -9.09 1.08
CA GLY A 259 13.85 -8.47 1.22
C GLY A 259 13.82 -6.96 0.98
N LEU A 260 12.76 -6.30 1.43
CA LEU A 260 12.57 -4.84 1.33
C LEU A 260 12.86 -4.17 2.66
N GLN A 261 13.31 -2.91 2.61
CA GLN A 261 13.51 -2.10 3.80
C GLN A 261 12.53 -0.91 3.81
N MET A 262 12.06 -0.55 5.00
CA MET A 262 11.05 0.48 5.22
C MET A 262 11.67 1.81 5.65
N ARG A 263 11.15 2.90 5.11
CA ARG A 263 11.22 4.23 5.70
C ARG A 263 10.06 4.35 6.69
N GLY A 264 10.33 4.47 7.98
CA GLY A 264 9.33 4.61 9.04
C GLY A 264 8.69 5.99 8.96
N HIS A 265 7.43 6.07 8.56
CA HIS A 265 6.70 7.33 8.34
C HIS A 265 5.35 7.26 9.05
N VAL A 266 5.07 8.04 10.06
CA VAL A 266 5.78 9.13 10.72
C VAL A 266 5.47 9.13 12.23
N MET A 267 6.38 9.60 13.07
CA MET A 267 6.14 9.65 14.53
C MET A 267 5.31 10.86 14.97
N GLN A 268 5.54 12.03 14.39
CA GLN A 268 4.91 13.28 14.77
C GLN A 268 4.47 14.09 13.56
N TRP A 269 3.19 14.37 13.47
CA TRP A 269 2.60 15.20 12.42
C TRP A 269 1.43 16.01 12.99
N HIS A 270 1.19 17.21 12.47
CA HIS A 270 0.05 18.02 12.88
C HIS A 270 -1.27 17.49 12.29
N GLN A 271 -1.23 16.79 11.16
CA GLN A 271 -2.35 16.04 10.60
C GLN A 271 -2.31 14.57 11.04
N GLN A 272 -3.36 13.83 10.80
CA GLN A 272 -3.49 12.39 11.06
C GLN A 272 -2.90 11.94 12.42
N THR A 273 -3.12 12.77 13.45
CA THR A 273 -2.86 12.43 14.86
C THR A 273 -4.19 12.51 15.61
N SER A 274 -4.55 11.45 16.34
CA SER A 274 -5.80 11.40 17.10
C SER A 274 -5.91 12.59 18.07
N THR A 275 -6.99 13.35 18.01
CA THR A 275 -7.23 14.49 18.91
C THR A 275 -7.29 14.06 20.38
N ARG A 276 -7.72 12.83 20.67
CA ARG A 276 -7.75 12.26 22.03
C ARG A 276 -6.37 12.18 22.67
N PHE A 277 -5.32 12.07 21.87
CA PHE A 277 -3.95 12.03 22.36
C PHE A 277 -3.57 13.32 23.12
N PHE A 278 -4.23 14.44 22.82
CA PHE A 278 -4.01 15.75 23.41
C PHE A 278 -4.99 16.09 24.55
N LYS A 279 -5.97 15.23 24.83
CA LYS A 279 -7.08 15.50 25.74
C LYS A 279 -6.95 14.71 27.04
N GLU A 280 -7.40 15.32 28.16
CA GLU A 280 -7.46 14.66 29.47
C GLU A 280 -8.23 13.34 29.39
N GLY A 281 -7.65 12.29 30.00
CA GLY A 281 -8.23 10.95 30.01
C GLY A 281 -8.33 10.30 28.62
N TYR A 282 -7.66 10.81 27.59
CA TYR A 282 -7.82 10.38 26.21
C TYR A 282 -9.28 10.45 25.73
N SER A 283 -10.03 11.45 26.18
CA SER A 283 -11.45 11.65 25.87
C SER A 283 -11.61 12.74 24.81
N SER A 284 -12.43 12.50 23.79
CA SER A 284 -12.70 13.51 22.73
C SER A 284 -13.31 14.82 23.28
N SER A 285 -13.94 14.79 24.45
CA SER A 285 -14.55 15.95 25.12
C SER A 285 -13.69 16.51 26.27
N GLY A 286 -12.52 15.94 26.56
CA GLY A 286 -11.61 16.42 27.60
C GLY A 286 -10.99 17.79 27.27
N ALA A 287 -10.52 18.50 28.30
CA ALA A 287 -9.65 19.65 28.10
C ALA A 287 -8.29 19.22 27.50
N ASN A 288 -7.53 20.16 26.94
CA ASN A 288 -6.15 19.86 26.53
C ASN A 288 -5.31 19.56 27.77
N VAL A 289 -4.45 18.56 27.67
CA VAL A 289 -3.49 18.27 28.75
C VAL A 289 -2.43 19.35 28.86
N SER A 290 -1.73 19.42 30.01
CA SER A 290 -0.58 20.30 30.16
C SER A 290 0.60 19.88 29.28
N LYS A 291 1.57 20.79 29.07
CA LYS A 291 2.80 20.49 28.32
C LYS A 291 3.58 19.34 28.96
N GLU A 292 3.66 19.30 30.27
CA GLU A 292 4.37 18.26 31.02
C GLU A 292 3.74 16.87 30.81
N VAL A 293 2.41 16.79 30.80
CA VAL A 293 1.69 15.55 30.51
C VAL A 293 1.91 15.16 29.04
N MET A 294 1.79 16.14 28.12
CA MET A 294 1.98 15.87 26.69
C MET A 294 3.41 15.42 26.37
N ASP A 295 4.42 16.01 27.02
CA ASP A 295 5.80 15.55 26.90
C ASP A 295 5.96 14.08 27.28
N LYS A 296 5.28 13.63 28.35
CA LYS A 296 5.33 12.23 28.78
C LYS A 296 4.53 11.30 27.87
N ARG A 297 3.43 11.78 27.30
CA ARG A 297 2.68 11.02 26.28
C ARG A 297 3.50 10.86 24.99
N LEU A 298 4.19 11.91 24.56
CA LEU A 298 5.08 11.87 23.40
C LEU A 298 6.22 10.85 23.62
N GLU A 299 6.85 10.90 24.79
CA GLU A 299 7.91 9.94 25.17
C GLU A 299 7.38 8.51 25.21
N PHE A 300 6.22 8.27 25.84
CA PHE A 300 5.53 6.98 25.84
C PHE A 300 5.31 6.46 24.43
N TYR A 301 4.77 7.30 23.55
CA TYR A 301 4.41 6.92 22.18
C TYR A 301 5.65 6.56 21.36
N ILE A 302 6.62 7.46 21.26
CA ILE A 302 7.81 7.24 20.42
C ILE A 302 8.59 6.01 20.89
N ARG A 303 8.88 5.89 22.19
CA ARG A 303 9.62 4.74 22.71
C ARG A 303 8.88 3.44 22.50
N SER A 304 7.57 3.41 22.76
CA SER A 304 6.77 2.19 22.62
C SER A 304 6.69 1.73 21.16
N VAL A 305 6.51 2.65 20.21
CA VAL A 305 6.45 2.33 18.79
C VAL A 305 7.81 1.84 18.28
N MET A 306 8.89 2.58 18.54
CA MET A 306 10.23 2.20 18.08
C MET A 306 10.68 0.88 18.69
N LYS A 307 10.48 0.71 20.00
CA LYS A 307 10.79 -0.55 20.68
C LYS A 307 10.03 -1.73 20.07
N HIS A 308 8.72 -1.59 19.86
CA HIS A 308 7.91 -2.65 19.27
C HIS A 308 8.43 -3.08 17.90
N VAL A 309 8.69 -2.11 17.01
CA VAL A 309 9.21 -2.36 15.67
C VAL A 309 10.58 -3.03 15.74
N MET A 310 11.52 -2.51 16.52
CA MET A 310 12.87 -3.08 16.65
C MET A 310 12.88 -4.48 17.26
N ASP A 311 12.01 -4.75 18.24
CA ASP A 311 11.83 -6.09 18.82
C ASP A 311 11.23 -7.07 17.80
N LYS A 312 10.25 -6.63 17.00
CA LYS A 312 9.66 -7.43 15.91
C LYS A 312 10.70 -7.75 14.84
N GLU A 313 11.49 -6.76 14.40
CA GLU A 313 12.60 -6.98 13.45
C GLU A 313 13.59 -8.01 13.97
N LYS A 314 14.00 -7.86 15.24
CA LYS A 314 14.91 -8.82 15.88
C LYS A 314 14.31 -10.23 15.94
N SER A 315 13.01 -10.34 16.18
CA SER A 315 12.31 -11.63 16.16
C SER A 315 12.28 -12.26 14.77
N LEU A 316 12.10 -11.46 13.72
CA LEU A 316 12.00 -11.94 12.34
C LEU A 316 13.36 -12.26 11.70
N THR A 317 14.38 -11.45 11.98
CA THR A 317 15.65 -11.45 11.25
C THR A 317 16.86 -11.77 12.11
N GLY A 318 16.71 -11.79 13.43
CA GLY A 318 17.81 -11.90 14.40
C GLY A 318 18.48 -10.56 14.72
N LYS A 319 18.17 -9.46 14.00
CA LYS A 319 18.80 -8.13 14.17
C LYS A 319 17.76 -7.02 14.15
N ALA A 320 17.72 -6.17 15.18
CA ALA A 320 16.97 -4.91 15.18
C ALA A 320 17.58 -3.94 14.15
N GLY A 321 16.78 -3.04 13.60
CA GLY A 321 17.20 -2.07 12.57
C GLY A 321 17.54 -2.70 11.23
N SER A 322 17.05 -3.91 10.96
CA SER A 322 17.33 -4.63 9.71
C SER A 322 16.29 -4.38 8.62
N LEU A 323 15.07 -4.05 9.01
CA LEU A 323 13.95 -3.78 8.09
C LEU A 323 13.60 -2.29 8.01
N VAL A 324 13.77 -1.53 9.10
CA VAL A 324 13.53 -0.07 9.12
C VAL A 324 14.89 0.64 9.14
N TYR A 325 15.24 1.28 8.02
CA TYR A 325 16.56 1.90 7.83
C TYR A 325 16.61 3.39 8.24
N CYS A 326 15.46 4.03 8.37
CA CYS A 326 15.34 5.41 8.83
C CYS A 326 13.93 5.70 9.34
N TRP A 327 13.76 6.81 10.05
CA TRP A 327 12.48 7.29 10.55
C TRP A 327 12.26 8.76 10.21
N ASP A 328 11.09 9.11 9.72
CA ASP A 328 10.56 10.46 9.74
C ASP A 328 10.05 10.75 11.16
N ILE A 329 10.80 11.50 11.93
CA ILE A 329 10.39 11.83 13.30
C ILE A 329 9.33 12.93 13.28
N THR A 330 9.51 13.95 12.45
CA THR A 330 8.53 15.02 12.28
C THR A 330 8.25 15.27 10.80
N ASN A 331 6.98 15.41 10.48
CA ASN A 331 6.48 15.73 9.15
C ASN A 331 5.86 17.14 9.12
N GLU A 332 6.23 17.94 8.11
CA GLU A 332 5.56 19.17 7.68
C GLU A 332 5.46 20.27 8.77
N TYR A 333 6.41 20.36 9.66
CA TYR A 333 6.34 21.37 10.73
C TYR A 333 6.37 22.80 10.19
N THR A 334 7.06 23.08 9.07
CA THR A 334 7.09 24.44 8.50
C THR A 334 5.72 24.85 7.97
N HIS A 335 4.86 23.88 7.64
CA HIS A 335 3.50 24.08 7.13
C HIS A 335 2.39 23.85 8.18
N ARG A 336 2.72 23.70 9.45
CA ARG A 336 1.79 23.39 10.55
C ARG A 336 0.60 24.34 10.71
N THR A 337 0.66 25.51 10.09
CA THR A 337 -0.42 26.53 10.12
C THR A 337 -1.29 26.53 8.86
N ASN A 338 -0.98 25.68 7.87
CA ASN A 338 -1.72 25.64 6.60
C ASN A 338 -3.07 24.93 6.74
N ASP A 339 -3.22 24.05 7.74
CA ASP A 339 -4.50 23.43 8.07
C ASP A 339 -5.06 23.99 9.38
N PRO A 340 -6.08 24.88 9.32
CA PRO A 340 -6.71 25.43 10.51
C PRO A 340 -7.40 24.41 11.41
N ALA A 341 -7.69 23.20 10.90
CA ALA A 341 -8.32 22.12 11.67
C ALA A 341 -7.29 21.26 12.44
N ALA A 342 -6.01 21.31 12.06
CA ALA A 342 -4.94 20.48 12.62
C ALA A 342 -4.08 21.24 13.63
N THR A 343 -4.69 21.82 14.67
CA THR A 343 -4.04 22.72 15.64
C THR A 343 -3.61 22.06 16.94
N SER A 344 -3.89 20.78 17.17
CA SER A 344 -3.74 20.11 18.48
C SER A 344 -2.37 20.32 19.13
N TRP A 345 -1.27 20.24 18.37
CA TRP A 345 0.07 20.52 18.90
C TRP A 345 0.21 21.99 19.36
N MET A 346 -0.30 22.95 18.56
CA MET A 346 -0.25 24.36 18.88
C MET A 346 -1.21 24.72 20.04
N ASP A 347 -2.31 24.00 20.19
CA ASP A 347 -3.25 24.19 21.30
C ASP A 347 -2.63 23.82 22.64
N VAL A 348 -1.69 22.87 22.66
CA VAL A 348 -0.95 22.50 23.88
C VAL A 348 0.30 23.36 24.06
N TYR A 349 1.13 23.53 23.02
CA TYR A 349 2.44 24.15 23.15
C TYR A 349 2.48 25.64 22.77
N GLY A 350 1.46 26.14 22.07
CA GLY A 350 1.47 27.44 21.42
C GLY A 350 2.29 27.44 20.12
N ASN A 351 2.27 28.55 19.40
CA ASN A 351 3.13 28.72 18.22
C ASN A 351 4.56 29.05 18.64
N MET A 352 5.48 28.12 18.47
CA MET A 352 6.88 28.22 18.90
C MET A 352 7.84 28.67 17.76
N GLY A 353 7.31 29.14 16.62
CA GLY A 353 8.12 29.51 15.46
C GLY A 353 9.02 28.37 14.99
N LEU A 354 10.29 28.63 14.75
CA LEU A 354 11.27 27.61 14.31
C LEU A 354 12.10 27.02 15.46
N LYS A 355 11.64 27.18 16.71
CA LYS A 355 12.28 26.60 17.91
C LYS A 355 11.28 25.78 18.75
N PRO A 356 10.60 24.76 18.16
CA PRO A 356 9.60 23.98 18.87
C PRO A 356 10.26 22.96 19.80
N THR A 357 10.12 23.17 21.11
CA THR A 357 10.72 22.30 22.13
C THR A 357 10.21 20.86 22.03
N TYR A 358 8.94 20.66 21.71
CA TYR A 358 8.36 19.33 21.59
C TYR A 358 8.84 18.55 20.34
N VAL A 359 9.20 19.28 19.26
CA VAL A 359 9.82 18.66 18.08
C VAL A 359 11.25 18.22 18.43
N LYS A 360 12.08 19.11 19.00
CA LYS A 360 13.43 18.73 19.44
C LYS A 360 13.38 17.53 20.40
N LYS A 361 12.48 17.56 21.37
CA LYS A 361 12.27 16.44 22.31
C LYS A 361 11.92 15.12 21.61
N ALA A 362 11.13 15.15 20.54
CA ALA A 362 10.82 13.94 19.77
C ALA A 362 12.10 13.30 19.18
N TYR A 363 13.03 14.10 18.66
CA TYR A 363 14.32 13.61 18.17
C TYR A 363 15.22 13.11 19.30
N GLU A 364 15.31 13.82 20.42
CA GLU A 364 16.07 13.39 21.60
C GLU A 364 15.60 12.02 22.08
N ILE A 365 14.28 11.83 22.21
CA ILE A 365 13.67 10.55 22.62
C ILE A 365 13.97 9.44 21.62
N ALA A 366 13.76 9.69 20.33
CA ALA A 366 13.97 8.70 19.28
C ALA A 366 15.45 8.30 19.16
N TYR A 367 16.36 9.28 19.26
CA TYR A 367 17.80 9.02 19.20
C TYR A 367 18.28 8.23 20.44
N ASP A 368 17.77 8.55 21.63
CA ASP A 368 18.05 7.80 22.84
C ASP A 368 17.54 6.35 22.73
N GLU A 369 16.35 6.14 22.16
CA GLU A 369 15.83 4.79 21.92
C GLU A 369 16.73 4.00 20.95
N LEU A 370 17.21 4.61 19.85
CA LEU A 370 18.19 3.98 18.98
C LEU A 370 19.49 3.62 19.69
N LYS A 371 19.98 4.49 20.60
CA LYS A 371 21.19 4.20 21.40
C LYS A 371 21.02 2.97 22.28
N GLN A 372 19.84 2.72 22.85
CA GLN A 372 19.57 1.53 23.66
C GLN A 372 19.74 0.21 22.87
N TYR A 373 19.53 0.28 21.55
CA TYR A 373 19.73 -0.85 20.64
C TYR A 373 21.09 -0.82 19.92
N GLY A 374 21.91 0.22 20.14
CA GLY A 374 23.17 0.40 19.42
C GLY A 374 23.02 0.75 17.94
N LEU A 375 21.90 1.37 17.56
CA LEU A 375 21.49 1.63 16.17
C LEU A 375 21.63 3.10 15.74
N GLN A 376 22.15 3.98 16.59
CA GLN A 376 22.23 5.44 16.33
C GLN A 376 23.10 5.81 15.11
N GLU A 377 23.98 4.89 14.67
CA GLU A 377 24.80 5.08 13.45
C GLU A 377 24.22 4.37 12.23
N ASP A 378 23.35 3.35 12.44
CA ASP A 378 22.78 2.53 11.39
C ASP A 378 21.43 3.07 10.90
N VAL A 379 20.62 3.67 11.80
CA VAL A 379 19.26 4.15 11.53
C VAL A 379 19.22 5.67 11.65
N THR A 380 18.91 6.34 10.56
CA THR A 380 18.91 7.81 10.49
C THR A 380 17.53 8.39 10.81
N LEU A 381 17.48 9.43 11.63
CA LEU A 381 16.27 10.21 11.91
C LEU A 381 16.17 11.39 10.94
N PHE A 382 15.03 11.50 10.25
CA PHE A 382 14.77 12.52 9.22
C PHE A 382 13.71 13.52 9.67
N TYR A 383 13.84 14.72 9.17
CA TYR A 383 12.77 15.70 9.04
C TYR A 383 12.23 15.65 7.61
N ASN A 384 10.91 15.58 7.42
CA ASN A 384 10.27 15.46 6.10
C ASN A 384 9.28 16.60 5.87
N ASP A 385 9.30 17.22 4.68
CA ASP A 385 8.40 18.34 4.37
C ASP A 385 8.10 18.43 2.86
N TYR A 386 6.99 19.13 2.53
CA TYR A 386 6.60 19.42 1.15
C TYR A 386 6.89 20.88 0.77
N ASN A 387 6.84 21.20 -0.51
CA ASN A 387 7.22 22.51 -1.04
C ASN A 387 8.55 23.00 -0.42
N GLU A 388 9.42 22.08 -0.12
CA GLU A 388 10.68 22.25 0.58
C GLU A 388 11.61 23.23 -0.13
N TYR A 389 11.45 23.41 -1.43
CA TYR A 389 12.15 24.40 -2.25
C TYR A 389 11.70 25.85 -2.01
N ASP A 390 10.52 26.05 -1.39
CA ASP A 390 10.01 27.36 -0.98
C ASP A 390 10.48 27.75 0.43
N VAL A 391 10.65 26.75 1.29
CA VAL A 391 10.92 26.90 2.73
C VAL A 391 12.26 26.32 3.15
N ALA A 392 13.21 26.18 2.22
CA ALA A 392 14.50 25.53 2.48
C ALA A 392 15.28 26.19 3.63
N ASP A 393 15.25 27.52 3.73
CA ASP A 393 15.94 28.25 4.81
C ASP A 393 15.30 28.02 6.18
N GLU A 394 13.97 27.88 6.24
CA GLU A 394 13.23 27.53 7.45
C GLU A 394 13.54 26.11 7.90
N ILE A 395 13.57 25.16 6.99
CA ILE A 395 13.93 23.77 7.25
C ILE A 395 15.34 23.69 7.84
N VAL A 396 16.32 24.35 7.22
CA VAL A 396 17.71 24.37 7.71
C VAL A 396 17.79 24.98 9.11
N LYS A 397 17.05 26.08 9.37
CA LYS A 397 17.01 26.71 10.71
C LYS A 397 16.39 25.80 11.77
N LEU A 398 15.30 25.11 11.42
CA LEU A 398 14.63 24.16 12.32
C LEU A 398 15.56 22.99 12.67
N ILE A 399 16.22 22.39 11.68
CA ILE A 399 17.14 21.27 11.89
C ILE A 399 18.36 21.68 12.68
N ASN A 400 18.90 22.87 12.45
CA ASN A 400 19.98 23.41 13.27
C ASN A 400 19.55 23.58 14.73
N TYR A 401 18.31 24.02 14.99
CA TYR A 401 17.77 24.08 16.35
C TYR A 401 17.59 22.69 16.96
N ILE A 402 17.12 21.71 16.22
CA ILE A 402 16.99 20.33 16.71
C ILE A 402 18.35 19.78 17.14
N ASN A 403 19.40 20.06 16.39
CA ASN A 403 20.76 19.59 16.65
C ASN A 403 21.58 20.50 17.59
N GLU A 404 21.02 21.65 18.03
CA GLU A 404 21.72 22.60 18.88
C GLU A 404 21.99 22.02 20.28
N GLY A 405 23.26 21.98 20.69
CA GLY A 405 23.68 21.48 22.01
C GLY A 405 23.82 19.97 22.11
N GLU A 406 23.53 19.22 21.02
CA GLU A 406 23.68 17.77 20.99
C GLU A 406 25.13 17.37 20.66
N GLU A 407 25.58 16.23 21.24
CA GLU A 407 26.90 15.65 20.95
C GLU A 407 26.99 15.06 19.54
N ALA A 408 25.86 14.65 18.98
CA ALA A 408 25.72 14.10 17.63
C ALA A 408 24.57 14.75 16.88
N LYS A 409 24.48 14.52 15.58
CA LYS A 409 23.34 14.96 14.76
C LYS A 409 22.14 14.05 15.01
N ILE A 410 21.28 14.41 15.98
CA ILE A 410 20.06 13.64 16.30
C ILE A 410 19.00 13.75 15.19
N CYS A 411 19.00 14.84 14.42
CA CYS A 411 18.36 14.88 13.09
C CYS A 411 19.46 14.74 12.05
N GLY A 412 19.59 13.57 11.46
CA GLY A 412 20.65 13.19 10.54
C GLY A 412 20.26 13.27 9.05
N GLY A 413 19.00 13.58 8.74
CA GLY A 413 18.52 13.60 7.36
C GLY A 413 17.41 14.60 7.08
N ILE A 414 17.30 14.99 5.81
CA ILE A 414 16.28 15.89 5.27
C ILE A 414 15.52 15.11 4.18
N GLY A 415 14.20 14.98 4.37
CA GLY A 415 13.27 14.44 3.40
C GLY A 415 12.61 15.55 2.61
N MET A 416 12.72 15.45 1.30
CA MET A 416 12.05 16.29 0.32
C MET A 416 10.85 15.51 -0.22
N GLN A 417 9.62 15.86 0.14
CA GLN A 417 8.44 15.15 -0.38
C GLN A 417 8.39 15.22 -1.91
N SER A 418 8.62 16.41 -2.45
CA SER A 418 8.68 16.62 -3.90
C SER A 418 7.38 16.25 -4.63
N HIS A 419 6.25 16.63 -4.04
CA HIS A 419 4.95 16.67 -4.74
C HIS A 419 4.92 17.88 -5.67
N ILE A 420 5.44 17.72 -6.86
CA ILE A 420 5.68 18.82 -7.81
C ILE A 420 4.76 18.74 -9.03
N THR A 421 4.83 19.73 -9.90
CA THR A 421 4.21 19.70 -11.23
C THR A 421 5.26 19.94 -12.31
N VAL A 422 4.94 19.67 -13.56
CA VAL A 422 5.83 19.94 -14.70
C VAL A 422 6.21 21.44 -14.74
N ASN A 423 5.34 22.34 -14.29
CA ASN A 423 5.58 23.78 -14.32
C ASN A 423 6.26 24.32 -13.05
N TYR A 424 6.14 23.62 -11.92
CA TYR A 424 6.60 24.16 -10.64
C TYR A 424 7.05 23.06 -9.67
N PRO A 425 8.21 23.28 -9.02
CA PRO A 425 9.14 24.40 -9.15
C PRO A 425 9.96 24.34 -10.46
N SER A 426 10.67 25.44 -10.83
CA SER A 426 11.71 25.35 -11.86
C SER A 426 12.85 24.43 -11.40
N LEU A 427 13.54 23.79 -12.35
CA LEU A 427 14.70 22.94 -12.04
C LEU A 427 15.80 23.71 -11.29
N GLU A 428 16.02 25.00 -11.62
CA GLU A 428 16.96 25.85 -10.91
C GLU A 428 16.58 26.04 -9.44
N LYS A 429 15.30 26.33 -9.17
CA LYS A 429 14.81 26.52 -7.80
C LYS A 429 14.90 25.22 -7.00
N TYR A 430 14.49 24.11 -7.59
CA TYR A 430 14.59 22.78 -6.97
C TYR A 430 16.06 22.43 -6.67
N GLY A 431 16.94 22.59 -7.65
CA GLY A 431 18.38 22.36 -7.50
C GLY A 431 19.05 23.25 -6.46
N THR A 432 18.59 24.49 -6.30
CA THR A 432 19.07 25.42 -5.25
C THR A 432 18.71 24.91 -3.85
N ALA A 433 17.51 24.37 -3.66
CA ALA A 433 17.11 23.76 -2.39
C ALA A 433 17.95 22.51 -2.08
N VAL A 434 18.18 21.65 -3.06
CA VAL A 434 19.06 20.48 -2.91
C VAL A 434 20.47 20.90 -2.47
N ASP A 435 21.05 21.93 -3.10
CA ASP A 435 22.37 22.44 -2.71
C ASP A 435 22.41 22.94 -1.26
N LYS A 436 21.37 23.67 -0.82
CA LYS A 436 21.26 24.13 0.58
C LYS A 436 21.20 22.95 1.55
N PHE A 437 20.45 21.91 1.23
CA PHE A 437 20.35 20.73 2.07
C PHE A 437 21.65 19.92 2.08
N LEU A 438 22.29 19.73 0.95
CA LEU A 438 23.61 19.09 0.89
C LEU A 438 24.69 19.83 1.69
N ALA A 439 24.64 21.17 1.70
CA ALA A 439 25.57 22.02 2.47
C ALA A 439 25.45 21.85 3.99
N THR A 440 24.34 21.28 4.51
CA THR A 440 24.19 20.95 5.94
C THR A 440 25.06 19.78 6.40
N GLY A 441 25.59 18.98 5.47
CA GLY A 441 26.29 17.73 5.77
C GLY A 441 25.38 16.55 6.13
N LEU A 442 24.05 16.73 6.08
CA LEU A 442 23.07 15.70 6.40
C LEU A 442 22.69 14.88 5.16
N GLN A 443 22.18 13.68 5.38
CA GLN A 443 21.60 12.89 4.29
C GLN A 443 20.39 13.62 3.69
N VAL A 444 20.23 13.53 2.38
CA VAL A 444 19.05 14.04 1.66
C VAL A 444 18.35 12.86 1.02
N GLN A 445 17.03 12.79 1.12
CA GLN A 445 16.21 11.86 0.33
C GLN A 445 15.04 12.59 -0.30
N VAL A 446 14.75 12.26 -1.55
CA VAL A 446 13.46 12.57 -2.17
C VAL A 446 12.50 11.47 -1.72
N THR A 447 11.47 11.83 -0.97
CA THR A 447 10.70 10.87 -0.17
C THR A 447 9.35 10.51 -0.76
N GLU A 448 8.79 11.37 -1.62
CA GLU A 448 7.39 11.24 -2.07
C GLU A 448 7.20 11.76 -3.50
N LEU A 449 8.17 11.48 -4.39
CA LEU A 449 8.18 12.04 -5.75
C LEU A 449 6.94 11.64 -6.56
N ASP A 450 6.15 12.63 -6.91
CA ASP A 450 5.15 12.58 -7.96
C ASP A 450 5.12 13.92 -8.72
N ILE A 451 4.92 13.86 -10.05
CA ILE A 451 5.00 15.03 -10.92
C ILE A 451 3.68 15.20 -11.66
N GLY A 452 2.83 16.13 -11.21
CA GLY A 452 1.52 16.33 -11.82
C GLY A 452 1.59 17.01 -13.17
N ILE A 453 0.72 16.59 -14.11
CA ILE A 453 0.41 17.28 -15.36
C ILE A 453 -0.68 18.29 -15.08
N GLU A 454 -0.53 19.49 -15.61
CA GLU A 454 -1.52 20.59 -15.56
C GLU A 454 -2.10 20.85 -16.95
N ASP A 455 -3.13 21.71 -17.02
CA ASP A 455 -3.80 22.03 -18.28
C ASP A 455 -2.82 22.50 -19.36
N GLY A 456 -2.90 21.88 -20.53
CA GLY A 456 -2.07 22.18 -21.69
C GLY A 456 -0.75 21.42 -21.76
N GLN A 457 -0.45 20.58 -20.77
CA GLN A 457 0.72 19.70 -20.74
C GLN A 457 0.39 18.29 -21.21
N THR A 458 1.41 17.55 -21.62
CA THR A 458 1.32 16.22 -22.21
C THR A 458 2.07 15.17 -21.40
N GLU A 459 1.83 13.89 -21.69
CA GLU A 459 2.62 12.77 -21.16
C GLU A 459 4.10 12.86 -21.57
N GLU A 460 4.43 13.51 -22.70
CA GLU A 460 5.81 13.76 -23.11
C GLU A 460 6.49 14.80 -22.22
N ASP A 461 5.77 15.86 -21.84
CA ASP A 461 6.27 16.86 -20.87
C ASP A 461 6.55 16.23 -19.52
N LEU A 462 5.66 15.34 -19.05
CA LEU A 462 5.87 14.55 -17.84
C LEU A 462 7.13 13.70 -17.92
N ALA A 463 7.28 12.95 -19.02
CA ALA A 463 8.43 12.07 -19.25
C ALA A 463 9.76 12.85 -19.26
N ASN A 464 9.77 14.00 -19.92
CA ASN A 464 10.93 14.89 -19.97
C ASN A 464 11.25 15.43 -18.56
N HIS A 465 10.23 15.86 -17.80
CA HIS A 465 10.45 16.42 -16.47
C HIS A 465 10.96 15.39 -15.46
N TYR A 466 10.46 14.14 -15.50
CA TYR A 466 11.05 13.03 -14.72
C TYR A 466 12.53 12.82 -15.06
N SER A 467 12.88 12.82 -16.35
CA SER A 467 14.28 12.71 -16.79
C SER A 467 15.13 13.85 -16.25
N ASP A 468 14.61 15.08 -16.33
CA ASP A 468 15.36 16.29 -15.93
C ASP A 468 15.59 16.33 -14.41
N ILE A 469 14.56 16.01 -13.60
CA ILE A 469 14.70 15.90 -12.14
C ILE A 469 15.73 14.84 -11.77
N MET A 470 15.66 13.66 -12.39
CA MET A 470 16.60 12.58 -12.05
C MET A 470 18.02 12.91 -12.47
N LYS A 471 18.24 13.50 -13.64
CA LYS A 471 19.56 13.99 -14.08
C LYS A 471 20.11 15.07 -13.16
N LEU A 472 19.25 15.99 -12.70
CA LEU A 472 19.61 17.01 -11.72
C LEU A 472 20.08 16.36 -10.42
N LEU A 473 19.32 15.42 -9.86
CA LEU A 473 19.68 14.72 -8.62
C LEU A 473 20.99 13.92 -8.76
N ILE A 474 21.20 13.23 -9.88
CA ILE A 474 22.46 12.54 -10.18
C ILE A 474 23.61 13.53 -10.19
N SER A 475 23.47 14.64 -10.93
CA SER A 475 24.49 15.68 -11.02
C SER A 475 24.84 16.27 -9.65
N LYS A 476 23.83 16.57 -8.82
CA LYS A 476 24.02 17.05 -7.45
C LYS A 476 24.72 16.02 -6.57
N GLN A 477 24.37 14.74 -6.69
CA GLN A 477 25.01 13.64 -5.96
C GLN A 477 26.49 13.47 -6.37
N GLU A 478 26.80 13.53 -7.65
CA GLU A 478 28.15 13.33 -8.15
C GLU A 478 29.08 14.52 -7.82
N ASN A 479 28.58 15.75 -7.96
CA ASN A 479 29.35 16.99 -7.82
C ASN A 479 29.36 17.59 -6.40
N ARG A 480 28.70 16.94 -5.43
CA ARG A 480 28.69 17.44 -4.04
C ARG A 480 30.08 17.48 -3.42
N ASP A 481 30.32 18.39 -2.51
CA ASP A 481 31.52 18.38 -1.69
C ASP A 481 31.46 17.24 -0.66
N LYS A 482 32.19 16.15 -0.96
CA LYS A 482 32.24 14.95 -0.10
C LYS A 482 32.90 15.18 1.25
N SER A 483 33.69 16.26 1.40
CA SER A 483 34.27 16.64 2.70
C SER A 483 33.23 17.26 3.63
N VAL A 484 32.18 17.89 3.08
CA VAL A 484 31.04 18.43 3.79
C VAL A 484 29.95 17.38 3.97
N ASN A 485 29.61 16.66 2.89
CA ASN A 485 28.55 15.67 2.88
C ASN A 485 29.00 14.37 2.21
N ALA A 486 29.49 13.45 3.01
CA ALA A 486 30.00 12.16 2.52
C ALA A 486 28.90 11.32 1.85
N ARG A 487 27.68 11.31 2.41
CA ARG A 487 26.58 10.47 1.92
C ARG A 487 25.77 11.13 0.80
N GLY A 488 25.44 12.41 0.95
CA GLY A 488 24.69 13.18 -0.05
C GLY A 488 23.22 12.75 -0.18
N ILE A 489 22.77 12.58 -1.43
CA ILE A 489 21.43 12.11 -1.74
C ILE A 489 21.43 10.57 -1.67
N THR A 490 20.74 10.03 -0.68
CA THR A 490 20.78 8.59 -0.39
C THR A 490 19.57 7.81 -0.94
N GLY A 491 18.52 8.48 -1.40
CA GLY A 491 17.38 7.76 -1.96
C GLY A 491 16.37 8.64 -2.68
N VAL A 492 15.57 7.96 -3.53
CA VAL A 492 14.40 8.52 -4.21
C VAL A 492 13.25 7.53 -4.07
N THR A 493 12.12 8.00 -3.57
CA THR A 493 10.87 7.23 -3.43
C THR A 493 9.80 7.85 -4.32
N VAL A 494 9.25 7.07 -5.24
CA VAL A 494 8.10 7.45 -6.07
C VAL A 494 6.82 7.27 -5.23
N TRP A 495 5.90 8.25 -5.28
CA TRP A 495 4.73 8.23 -4.40
C TRP A 495 3.49 7.65 -5.09
N GLY A 496 3.59 6.39 -5.51
CA GLY A 496 2.51 5.60 -6.08
C GLY A 496 2.99 4.55 -7.07
N LEU A 497 2.22 3.48 -7.20
CA LEU A 497 2.52 2.40 -8.14
C LEU A 497 2.06 2.75 -9.56
N TYR A 498 0.84 3.29 -9.71
CA TYR A 498 0.25 3.68 -10.99
C TYR A 498 -0.87 4.72 -10.80
N ASP A 499 -1.17 5.50 -11.84
CA ASP A 499 -2.00 6.70 -11.79
C ASP A 499 -3.39 6.49 -11.18
N THR A 500 -4.06 5.38 -11.50
CA THR A 500 -5.45 5.16 -11.08
C THR A 500 -5.63 4.94 -9.57
N ILE A 501 -4.54 4.66 -8.83
CA ILE A 501 -4.53 4.54 -7.37
C ILE A 501 -3.76 5.68 -6.69
N SER A 502 -3.20 6.62 -7.44
CA SER A 502 -2.52 7.78 -6.86
C SER A 502 -3.48 8.64 -6.05
N TRP A 503 -3.00 9.25 -4.96
CA TRP A 503 -3.73 10.29 -4.25
C TRP A 503 -3.99 11.55 -5.12
N ARG A 504 -3.19 11.75 -6.19
CA ARG A 504 -3.31 12.83 -7.17
C ARG A 504 -3.91 12.36 -8.51
N LYS A 505 -4.83 11.40 -8.50
CA LYS A 505 -5.42 10.75 -9.68
C LYS A 505 -5.66 11.64 -10.91
N PRO A 506 -6.20 12.87 -10.77
CA PRO A 506 -6.51 13.69 -11.95
C PRO A 506 -5.28 14.17 -12.73
N THR A 507 -4.09 14.07 -12.14
CA THR A 507 -2.87 14.69 -12.69
C THR A 507 -1.95 13.72 -13.42
N SER A 508 -2.30 12.46 -13.59
CA SER A 508 -1.48 11.42 -14.28
C SER A 508 -0.01 11.46 -13.87
N CYS A 509 0.27 11.49 -12.57
CA CYS A 509 1.57 11.94 -12.01
C CYS A 509 2.64 10.85 -11.85
N LEU A 510 2.37 9.60 -12.24
CA LEU A 510 3.25 8.47 -11.94
C LEU A 510 3.89 7.85 -13.19
N LEU A 511 4.75 6.86 -12.94
CA LEU A 511 5.53 6.18 -13.97
C LEU A 511 4.71 5.14 -14.75
N PHE A 512 3.64 4.62 -14.14
CA PHE A 512 2.72 3.65 -14.73
C PHE A 512 1.31 4.25 -14.79
N GLY A 513 0.53 3.86 -15.81
CA GLY A 513 -0.78 4.42 -16.07
C GLY A 513 -1.92 3.72 -15.31
N THR A 514 -2.51 2.71 -15.91
CA THR A 514 -3.72 2.03 -15.38
C THR A 514 -3.43 0.83 -14.50
N GLY A 515 -2.20 0.31 -14.51
CA GLY A 515 -1.78 -0.86 -13.75
C GLY A 515 -0.28 -1.08 -13.83
N LEU A 516 0.20 -2.12 -13.14
CA LEU A 516 1.62 -2.48 -13.04
C LEU A 516 2.27 -2.87 -14.39
N ASP A 517 1.46 -3.25 -15.35
CA ASP A 517 1.85 -3.69 -16.69
C ASP A 517 1.65 -2.61 -17.77
N ASP A 518 1.39 -1.37 -17.35
CA ASP A 518 1.13 -0.21 -18.22
C ASP A 518 2.18 0.89 -18.02
N PRO A 519 3.48 0.64 -18.38
CA PRO A 519 4.53 1.64 -18.24
C PRO A 519 4.31 2.80 -19.21
N LYS A 520 4.37 4.02 -18.69
CA LYS A 520 4.27 5.26 -19.46
C LYS A 520 5.63 5.65 -20.06
N ALA A 521 5.65 6.63 -20.96
CA ALA A 521 6.90 7.26 -21.42
C ALA A 521 7.75 7.76 -20.24
N ALA A 522 7.11 8.23 -19.16
CA ALA A 522 7.75 8.65 -17.92
C ALA A 522 8.60 7.54 -17.27
N PHE A 523 8.15 6.28 -17.29
CA PHE A 523 8.94 5.15 -16.76
C PHE A 523 10.26 4.96 -17.51
N TYR A 524 10.20 4.99 -18.84
CA TYR A 524 11.41 4.82 -19.66
C TYR A 524 12.36 5.99 -19.50
N SER A 525 11.85 7.23 -19.56
CA SER A 525 12.65 8.44 -19.33
C SER A 525 13.28 8.49 -17.94
N PHE A 526 12.56 8.00 -16.92
CA PHE A 526 13.08 7.87 -15.56
C PHE A 526 14.27 6.91 -15.50
N ILE A 527 14.19 5.75 -16.14
CA ILE A 527 15.30 4.78 -16.20
C ILE A 527 16.46 5.31 -17.05
N ASP A 528 16.17 5.87 -18.23
CA ASP A 528 17.17 6.36 -19.16
C ASP A 528 18.00 7.53 -18.59
N ALA A 529 17.44 8.29 -17.66
CA ALA A 529 18.14 9.34 -16.93
C ALA A 529 19.37 8.83 -16.16
N ALA A 530 19.40 7.55 -15.78
CA ALA A 530 20.55 6.92 -15.13
C ALA A 530 21.66 6.49 -16.10
N SER A 531 21.36 6.45 -17.41
CA SER A 531 22.34 6.07 -18.43
C SER A 531 23.32 7.22 -18.69
N LYS A 532 24.62 6.96 -18.53
CA LYS A 532 25.68 7.94 -18.76
C LYS A 532 25.96 8.14 -20.26
#